data_a29fd6afd3fa17de0b42073f0f068a7f
#
_entry.id   a29fd6afd3fa17de0b42073f0f068a7f
#
_cell.length_a   1.000
_cell.length_b   1.000
_cell.length_c   1.000
_cell.angle_alpha   90.00
_cell.angle_beta   90.00
_cell.angle_gamma   90.00
#
_symmetry.space_group_name_H-M   'P 1'
#
loop_
_entity.id
_entity.type
_entity.pdbx_description
1 polymer ?
#
loop_
_entity_poly.entity_id
_entity_poly.type
_entity_poly.pdbx_seq_one_letter_code
_entity_poly.pdbx_strand_id
1 'polypeptide(L)'
;MYMAMEDYANAAIYARKAIDASGKTPLTSDQWHDPATAFCDAAGNNSWMWYYNISGNNMGNLCNPTGFLAGESDWGYNSLTQLGIHRWMYDRMNRTDFRKRSFIDPDRETYPADYYEWADQTGYLKSYPFEEQPDYKSLKIRCKGGDWQTYSVGGAADWPMMRVEEMYLIEAEAVGMSKSEEEGAALLEAFMQEYRDPAYTYKQASSKFNSSFVNNFQEEVLFQKRVEFWGEGVGFFDAKRIKPGVHTWYEGSNVIHSTLKYNYDGASPYWNFLIPESEIENNDYILKEDGIVTEIDGVKTTLNNPDPTSSVENDATQY
;
A
#
# COMPACT_ATOMS: atom_id res chain seq x y z
N MET A 1 -8.15 -13.53 7.07
CA MET A 1 -8.86 -14.75 6.66
C MET A 1 -10.35 -14.47 6.41
N TYR A 2 -11.17 -14.09 7.40
CA TYR A 2 -12.63 -13.87 7.20
C TYR A 2 -12.98 -12.87 6.11
N MET A 3 -12.22 -11.78 5.97
CA MET A 3 -12.39 -10.82 4.84
C MET A 3 -12.25 -11.50 3.47
N ALA A 4 -11.28 -12.41 3.31
CA ALA A 4 -11.08 -13.14 2.06
C ALA A 4 -12.16 -14.20 1.79
N MET A 5 -12.86 -14.63 2.83
CA MET A 5 -14.02 -15.54 2.74
C MET A 5 -15.35 -14.79 2.63
N GLU A 6 -15.31 -13.45 2.63
CA GLU A 6 -16.50 -12.58 2.68
C GLU A 6 -17.41 -12.83 3.89
N ASP A 7 -16.87 -13.47 4.94
CA ASP A 7 -17.54 -13.63 6.23
C ASP A 7 -17.35 -12.37 7.06
N TYR A 8 -18.03 -11.32 6.65
CA TYR A 8 -17.89 -9.99 7.25
C TYR A 8 -18.33 -9.95 8.72
N ALA A 9 -19.32 -10.75 9.10
CA ALA A 9 -19.77 -10.80 10.49
C ALA A 9 -18.66 -11.28 11.43
N ASN A 10 -17.99 -12.38 11.09
CA ASN A 10 -16.85 -12.86 11.86
C ASN A 10 -15.63 -11.94 11.71
N ALA A 11 -15.40 -11.34 10.55
CA ALA A 11 -14.33 -10.39 10.36
C ALA A 11 -14.43 -9.20 11.34
N ALA A 12 -15.64 -8.62 11.51
CA ALA A 12 -15.88 -7.52 12.46
C ALA A 12 -15.60 -7.97 13.91
N ILE A 13 -16.13 -9.13 14.31
CA ILE A 13 -15.93 -9.67 15.66
C ILE A 13 -14.45 -9.88 15.98
N TYR A 14 -13.70 -10.50 15.07
CA TYR A 14 -12.30 -10.81 15.32
C TYR A 14 -11.38 -9.60 15.18
N ALA A 15 -11.72 -8.61 14.33
CA ALA A 15 -10.99 -7.35 14.26
C ALA A 15 -11.11 -6.59 15.59
N ARG A 16 -12.33 -6.46 16.15
CA ARG A 16 -12.55 -5.85 17.47
C ARG A 16 -11.78 -6.59 18.57
N LYS A 17 -11.86 -7.91 18.62
CA LYS A 17 -11.10 -8.71 19.58
C LYS A 17 -9.59 -8.50 19.47
N ALA A 18 -9.06 -8.35 18.26
CA ALA A 18 -7.66 -8.09 18.04
C ALA A 18 -7.25 -6.70 18.55
N ILE A 19 -8.06 -5.67 18.30
CA ILE A 19 -7.85 -4.32 18.85
C ILE A 19 -7.79 -4.39 20.37
N ASP A 20 -8.82 -4.96 20.99
CA ASP A 20 -8.97 -4.98 22.46
C ASP A 20 -7.85 -5.80 23.14
N ALA A 21 -7.41 -6.89 22.52
CA ALA A 21 -6.41 -7.79 23.10
C ALA A 21 -4.96 -7.35 22.83
N SER A 22 -4.71 -6.55 21.79
CA SER A 22 -3.34 -6.22 21.37
C SER A 22 -2.62 -5.27 22.33
N GLY A 23 -3.36 -4.43 23.03
CA GLY A 23 -2.80 -3.31 23.80
C GLY A 23 -2.09 -2.26 22.93
N LYS A 24 -2.30 -2.32 21.60
CA LYS A 24 -1.71 -1.40 20.63
C LYS A 24 -2.68 -0.27 20.29
N THR A 25 -2.12 0.86 19.88
CA THR A 25 -2.90 2.03 19.47
C THR A 25 -2.40 2.50 18.10
N PRO A 26 -3.29 3.06 17.25
CA PRO A 26 -2.87 3.70 16.01
C PRO A 26 -1.83 4.79 16.26
N LEU A 27 -0.90 4.96 15.32
CA LEU A 27 0.10 6.03 15.42
C LEU A 27 -0.58 7.40 15.41
N THR A 28 -0.19 8.26 16.34
CA THR A 28 -0.51 9.69 16.28
C THR A 28 0.28 10.37 15.16
N SER A 29 -0.04 11.64 14.84
CA SER A 29 0.72 12.41 13.86
C SER A 29 2.20 12.48 14.21
N ASP A 30 2.53 12.72 15.47
CA ASP A 30 3.93 12.83 15.92
C ASP A 30 4.65 11.48 15.81
N GLN A 31 3.99 10.40 16.20
CA GLN A 31 4.55 9.05 16.07
C GLN A 31 4.71 8.61 14.61
N TRP A 32 3.75 8.97 13.74
CA TRP A 32 3.84 8.70 12.30
C TRP A 32 5.02 9.43 11.64
N HIS A 33 5.29 10.65 12.11
CA HIS A 33 6.36 11.50 11.62
C HIS A 33 7.65 11.42 12.46
N ASP A 34 7.75 10.43 13.36
CA ASP A 34 9.01 10.16 14.04
C ASP A 34 9.97 9.41 13.11
N PRO A 35 11.00 10.09 12.59
CA PRO A 35 11.88 9.48 11.62
C PRO A 35 12.75 8.36 12.21
N ALA A 36 12.85 8.25 13.53
CA ALA A 36 13.63 7.24 14.19
C ALA A 36 12.92 5.88 14.29
N THR A 37 11.56 5.90 14.39
CA THR A 37 10.82 4.70 14.76
C THR A 37 9.65 4.37 13.84
N ALA A 38 8.99 5.36 13.22
CA ALA A 38 7.67 5.19 12.61
C ALA A 38 7.54 3.97 11.68
N PHE A 39 8.41 3.88 10.67
CA PHE A 39 8.39 2.80 9.66
C PHE A 39 9.77 2.17 9.45
N CYS A 40 10.61 2.13 10.47
CA CYS A 40 11.95 1.55 10.39
C CYS A 40 12.40 0.82 11.66
N ASP A 41 11.79 1.04 12.82
CA ASP A 41 12.16 0.39 14.08
C ASP A 41 10.92 -0.02 14.89
N ALA A 42 10.75 -1.31 15.07
CA ALA A 42 9.65 -1.90 15.83
C ALA A 42 9.74 -1.62 17.34
N ALA A 43 10.93 -1.39 17.87
CA ALA A 43 11.12 -1.22 19.32
C ALA A 43 10.43 0.03 19.86
N GLY A 44 10.35 1.09 19.08
CA GLY A 44 9.67 2.33 19.45
C GLY A 44 8.24 2.45 18.92
N ASN A 45 7.75 1.47 18.16
CA ASN A 45 6.47 1.57 17.48
C ASN A 45 5.32 0.96 18.27
N ASN A 46 4.32 1.76 18.61
CA ASN A 46 3.20 1.32 19.42
C ASN A 46 2.03 0.72 18.61
N SER A 47 2.07 0.75 17.28
CA SER A 47 0.98 0.23 16.44
C SER A 47 1.24 -1.16 15.87
N TRP A 48 2.49 -1.59 15.81
CA TRP A 48 2.85 -2.86 15.18
C TRP A 48 2.49 -4.06 16.06
N MET A 49 1.60 -4.88 15.55
CA MET A 49 1.17 -6.13 16.21
C MET A 49 2.09 -7.29 15.84
N TRP A 50 2.60 -7.28 14.62
CA TRP A 50 3.54 -8.25 14.09
C TRP A 50 4.48 -7.59 13.09
N TYR A 51 5.75 -7.96 13.14
CA TYR A 51 6.78 -7.39 12.29
C TYR A 51 7.91 -8.37 12.02
N TYR A 52 8.62 -8.12 10.94
CA TYR A 52 9.85 -8.82 10.61
C TYR A 52 11.03 -7.95 11.02
N ASN A 53 11.86 -8.51 11.92
CA ASN A 53 13.08 -7.82 12.36
C ASN A 53 14.17 -8.03 11.31
N ILE A 54 14.62 -6.95 10.67
CA ILE A 54 15.65 -6.96 9.65
C ILE A 54 16.95 -6.40 10.24
N SER A 55 17.95 -7.28 10.33
CA SER A 55 19.30 -6.93 10.72
C SER A 55 20.26 -6.95 9.54
N GLY A 56 21.47 -6.45 9.71
CA GLY A 56 22.52 -6.51 8.69
C GLY A 56 22.81 -7.92 8.16
N ASN A 57 22.50 -8.97 8.96
CA ASN A 57 22.74 -10.37 8.56
C ASN A 57 21.62 -10.97 7.70
N ASN A 58 20.40 -10.44 7.79
CA ASN A 58 19.23 -11.01 7.12
C ASN A 58 18.48 -10.01 6.20
N MET A 59 19.06 -8.86 5.93
CA MET A 59 18.41 -7.83 5.11
C MET A 59 18.37 -8.14 3.60
N GLY A 60 19.03 -9.20 3.15
CA GLY A 60 18.99 -9.59 1.74
C GLY A 60 19.69 -8.61 0.79
N ASN A 61 20.76 -7.96 1.25
CA ASN A 61 21.47 -6.93 0.50
C ASN A 61 20.51 -5.77 0.14
N LEU A 62 20.52 -5.27 -1.09
CA LEU A 62 19.58 -4.21 -1.55
C LEU A 62 18.18 -4.73 -1.85
N CYS A 63 17.98 -6.04 -1.89
CA CYS A 63 16.70 -6.69 -2.19
C CYS A 63 15.82 -6.82 -0.95
N ASN A 64 15.56 -5.72 -0.27
CA ASN A 64 14.65 -5.64 0.89
C ASN A 64 13.65 -4.51 0.68
N PRO A 65 12.54 -4.48 1.44
CA PRO A 65 11.50 -3.47 1.25
C PRO A 65 12.03 -2.02 1.38
N THR A 66 12.93 -1.78 2.33
CA THR A 66 13.52 -0.45 2.53
C THR A 66 14.36 -0.03 1.31
N GLY A 67 15.13 -0.94 0.72
CA GLY A 67 15.92 -0.66 -0.48
C GLY A 67 15.09 -0.24 -1.69
N PHE A 68 13.84 -0.71 -1.78
CA PHE A 68 12.92 -0.33 -2.85
C PHE A 68 12.08 0.92 -2.55
N LEU A 69 11.82 1.23 -1.29
CA LEU A 69 10.78 2.19 -0.91
C LEU A 69 11.28 3.40 -0.14
N ALA A 70 12.49 3.35 0.45
CA ALA A 70 13.04 4.47 1.20
C ALA A 70 13.41 5.61 0.26
N GLY A 71 12.55 6.64 0.23
CA GLY A 71 12.69 7.75 -0.70
C GLY A 71 13.95 8.61 -0.52
N GLU A 72 14.58 8.54 0.64
CA GLU A 72 15.81 9.28 0.97
C GLU A 72 17.09 8.45 0.79
N SER A 73 16.99 7.17 0.41
CA SER A 73 18.16 6.31 0.24
C SER A 73 18.92 6.63 -1.05
N ASP A 74 20.23 6.78 -0.97
CA ASP A 74 21.09 6.88 -2.15
C ASP A 74 21.77 5.55 -2.52
N TRP A 75 21.61 4.52 -1.69
CA TRP A 75 22.15 3.17 -1.89
C TRP A 75 21.13 2.13 -2.35
N GLY A 76 19.84 2.43 -2.25
CA GLY A 76 18.77 1.50 -2.58
C GLY A 76 18.25 1.65 -4.01
N TYR A 77 17.44 0.68 -4.42
CA TYR A 77 16.81 0.72 -5.75
C TYR A 77 15.86 1.90 -5.95
N ASN A 78 15.30 2.46 -4.86
CA ASN A 78 14.45 3.62 -4.96
C ASN A 78 15.20 4.88 -5.41
N SER A 79 16.52 4.96 -5.18
CA SER A 79 17.35 6.03 -5.74
C SER A 79 17.31 6.06 -7.28
N LEU A 80 17.05 4.91 -7.89
CA LEU A 80 16.96 4.74 -9.36
C LEU A 80 15.51 4.84 -9.87
N THR A 81 14.54 4.34 -9.12
CA THR A 81 13.15 4.22 -9.57
C THR A 81 12.23 5.30 -9.01
N GLN A 82 12.61 5.90 -7.88
CA GLN A 82 11.92 7.03 -7.23
C GLN A 82 10.41 6.81 -7.08
N LEU A 83 10.03 5.76 -6.37
CA LEU A 83 8.64 5.41 -6.15
C LEU A 83 7.92 6.48 -5.32
N GLY A 84 6.73 6.86 -5.77
CA GLY A 84 5.88 7.84 -5.13
C GLY A 84 4.41 7.44 -5.12
N ILE A 85 3.61 8.23 -4.43
CA ILE A 85 2.16 8.02 -4.43
C ILE A 85 1.56 8.45 -5.78
N HIS A 86 0.54 7.74 -6.22
CA HIS A 86 -0.21 8.11 -7.41
C HIS A 86 -0.95 9.43 -7.19
N ARG A 87 -0.85 10.36 -8.15
CA ARG A 87 -1.42 11.71 -8.07
C ARG A 87 -2.88 11.71 -7.66
N TRP A 88 -3.69 10.82 -8.24
CA TRP A 88 -5.10 10.72 -7.91
C TRP A 88 -5.37 10.42 -6.43
N MET A 89 -4.54 9.57 -5.80
CA MET A 89 -4.62 9.29 -4.36
C MET A 89 -4.20 10.51 -3.54
N TYR A 90 -3.13 11.18 -3.97
CA TYR A 90 -2.61 12.36 -3.29
C TYR A 90 -3.61 13.51 -3.29
N ASP A 91 -4.19 13.80 -4.45
CA ASP A 91 -5.13 14.91 -4.63
C ASP A 91 -6.45 14.70 -3.84
N ARG A 92 -6.84 13.45 -3.58
CA ARG A 92 -8.02 13.11 -2.77
C ARG A 92 -7.83 13.27 -1.26
N MET A 93 -6.60 13.24 -0.76
CA MET A 93 -6.36 13.48 0.66
C MET A 93 -6.64 14.95 1.00
N ASN A 94 -7.39 15.17 2.10
CA ASN A 94 -7.56 16.51 2.64
C ASN A 94 -6.20 17.10 3.07
N ARG A 95 -6.09 18.42 3.10
CA ARG A 95 -4.90 19.09 3.64
C ARG A 95 -4.70 18.85 5.14
N THR A 96 -5.77 18.56 5.85
CA THR A 96 -5.79 18.24 7.28
C THR A 96 -5.38 16.80 7.58
N ASP A 97 -5.38 15.91 6.58
CA ASP A 97 -4.86 14.55 6.71
C ASP A 97 -3.34 14.59 6.83
N PHE A 98 -2.82 14.28 8.01
CA PHE A 98 -1.39 14.36 8.25
C PHE A 98 -0.57 13.37 7.38
N ARG A 99 -1.17 12.27 6.91
CA ARG A 99 -0.49 11.29 6.05
C ARG A 99 -0.04 11.92 4.72
N LYS A 100 -0.72 12.99 4.29
CA LYS A 100 -0.35 13.76 3.09
C LYS A 100 1.07 14.31 3.17
N ARG A 101 1.53 14.66 4.36
CA ARG A 101 2.91 15.15 4.61
C ARG A 101 3.99 14.06 4.38
N SER A 102 3.60 12.82 4.23
CA SER A 102 4.54 11.74 3.89
C SER A 102 4.94 11.71 2.41
N PHE A 103 4.45 12.66 1.62
CA PHE A 103 4.73 12.72 0.19
C PHE A 103 5.10 14.15 -0.21
N ILE A 104 6.08 14.29 -1.09
CA ILE A 104 6.54 15.60 -1.55
C ILE A 104 5.46 16.23 -2.44
N ASP A 105 4.95 17.39 -2.02
CA ASP A 105 3.95 18.16 -2.76
C ASP A 105 4.58 18.81 -3.99
N PRO A 106 3.92 18.84 -5.16
CA PRO A 106 4.40 19.56 -6.33
C PRO A 106 4.49 21.08 -6.14
N ASP A 107 3.73 21.65 -5.20
CA ASP A 107 3.76 23.06 -4.86
C ASP A 107 4.86 23.38 -3.85
N ARG A 108 6.07 23.64 -4.35
CA ARG A 108 7.25 23.92 -3.54
C ARG A 108 7.21 25.29 -2.85
N GLU A 109 6.38 26.22 -3.33
CA GLU A 109 6.21 27.54 -2.71
C GLU A 109 5.41 27.42 -1.40
N THR A 110 4.31 26.68 -1.45
CA THR A 110 3.47 26.43 -0.26
C THR A 110 4.11 25.40 0.68
N TYR A 111 4.84 24.42 0.13
CA TYR A 111 5.47 23.33 0.88
C TYR A 111 6.98 23.28 0.61
N PRO A 112 7.75 24.23 1.18
CA PRO A 112 9.20 24.27 1.01
C PRO A 112 9.91 23.18 1.79
N ALA A 113 11.22 23.05 1.65
CA ALA A 113 12.03 22.03 2.30
C ALA A 113 11.82 21.97 3.82
N ASP A 114 11.60 23.11 4.48
CA ASP A 114 11.41 23.18 5.92
C ASP A 114 10.09 22.50 6.38
N TYR A 115 9.09 22.42 5.51
CA TYR A 115 7.86 21.67 5.79
C TYR A 115 8.12 20.17 6.02
N TYR A 116 9.18 19.64 5.43
CA TYR A 116 9.61 18.25 5.53
C TYR A 116 10.77 18.04 6.51
N GLU A 117 11.09 19.04 7.32
CA GLU A 117 12.19 18.95 8.28
C GLU A 117 12.09 17.78 9.24
N TRP A 118 10.86 17.36 9.58
CA TRP A 118 10.61 16.14 10.36
C TRP A 118 11.22 14.89 9.74
N ALA A 119 11.30 14.83 8.41
CA ALA A 119 11.87 13.72 7.66
C ALA A 119 13.38 13.81 7.48
N ASP A 120 13.99 14.95 7.75
CA ASP A 120 15.38 15.27 7.42
C ASP A 120 16.32 15.14 8.63
N GLN A 121 16.41 13.93 9.20
CA GLN A 121 17.32 13.70 10.34
C GLN A 121 18.79 13.89 10.00
N THR A 122 19.21 13.57 8.78
CA THR A 122 20.61 13.54 8.37
C THR A 122 20.96 14.61 7.36
N GLY A 123 20.03 15.50 7.03
CA GLY A 123 20.22 16.55 6.08
C GLY A 123 20.07 16.12 4.61
N TYR A 124 19.46 14.97 4.32
CA TYR A 124 19.24 14.51 2.94
C TYR A 124 18.50 15.55 2.09
N LEU A 125 17.37 16.06 2.58
CA LEU A 125 16.53 17.03 1.85
C LEU A 125 17.21 18.39 1.70
N LYS A 126 18.20 18.70 2.56
CA LYS A 126 19.03 19.91 2.48
C LYS A 126 20.29 19.69 1.63
N SER A 127 20.78 18.46 1.57
CA SER A 127 22.01 18.12 0.82
C SER A 127 21.75 17.91 -0.67
N TYR A 128 20.52 17.54 -1.05
CA TYR A 128 20.10 17.42 -2.44
C TYR A 128 19.19 18.60 -2.81
N PRO A 129 19.22 19.08 -4.05
CA PRO A 129 18.35 20.17 -4.49
C PRO A 129 16.87 19.78 -4.28
N PHE A 130 16.24 20.40 -3.29
CA PHE A 130 14.86 20.09 -2.94
C PHE A 130 13.90 20.36 -4.10
N GLU A 131 14.14 21.38 -4.87
CA GLU A 131 13.37 21.79 -6.04
C GLU A 131 13.41 20.73 -7.16
N GLU A 132 14.45 19.89 -7.18
CA GLU A 132 14.64 18.81 -8.15
C GLU A 132 14.11 17.47 -7.64
N GLN A 133 13.66 17.38 -6.37
CA GLN A 133 13.09 16.16 -5.85
C GLN A 133 11.82 15.80 -6.64
N PRO A 134 11.60 14.53 -6.98
CA PRO A 134 10.40 14.13 -7.69
C PRO A 134 9.12 14.48 -6.93
N ASP A 135 8.15 15.01 -7.65
CA ASP A 135 6.81 15.23 -7.11
C ASP A 135 6.21 13.90 -6.63
N TYR A 136 5.44 13.97 -5.55
CA TYR A 136 4.78 12.81 -4.95
C TYR A 136 5.71 11.73 -4.38
N LYS A 137 7.02 11.99 -4.33
CA LYS A 137 8.01 11.09 -3.74
C LYS A 137 7.64 10.76 -2.29
N SER A 138 7.74 9.49 -1.91
CA SER A 138 7.43 9.06 -0.56
C SER A 138 8.58 9.31 0.40
N LEU A 139 8.23 9.85 1.56
CA LEU A 139 9.08 9.96 2.75
C LEU A 139 8.58 9.07 3.89
N LYS A 140 7.56 8.23 3.65
CA LYS A 140 6.96 7.36 4.67
C LYS A 140 7.92 6.25 5.09
N ILE A 141 8.43 5.50 4.14
CA ILE A 141 9.40 4.43 4.41
C ILE A 141 10.79 5.06 4.47
N ARG A 142 11.50 4.75 5.54
CA ARG A 142 12.72 5.44 5.91
C ARG A 142 13.88 4.47 6.15
N CYS A 143 15.09 5.00 6.05
CA CYS A 143 16.30 4.31 6.44
C CYS A 143 16.39 4.25 7.97
N LYS A 144 16.79 3.13 8.54
CA LYS A 144 16.95 2.96 9.98
C LYS A 144 17.95 4.00 10.54
N GLY A 145 17.55 4.69 11.60
CA GLY A 145 18.36 5.75 12.21
C GLY A 145 18.54 6.98 11.31
N GLY A 146 17.78 7.10 10.21
CA GLY A 146 17.95 8.18 9.24
C GLY A 146 19.22 8.08 8.40
N ASP A 147 19.92 6.97 8.43
CA ASP A 147 21.16 6.78 7.64
C ASP A 147 20.84 6.41 6.19
N TRP A 148 20.70 7.43 5.37
CA TRP A 148 20.42 7.30 3.94
C TRP A 148 21.66 7.01 3.07
N GLN A 149 22.86 7.07 3.66
CA GLN A 149 24.13 6.85 2.94
C GLN A 149 24.72 5.46 3.16
N THR A 150 24.46 4.84 4.30
CA THR A 150 25.09 3.57 4.67
C THR A 150 24.10 2.42 4.63
N TYR A 151 24.11 1.68 3.54
CA TYR A 151 23.19 0.60 3.30
C TYR A 151 23.20 -0.50 4.40
N SER A 152 24.33 -0.78 5.02
CA SER A 152 24.46 -1.79 6.08
C SER A 152 23.71 -1.41 7.37
N VAL A 153 23.38 -0.15 7.55
CA VAL A 153 22.59 0.38 8.68
C VAL A 153 21.16 0.69 8.24
N GLY A 154 21.00 1.53 7.22
CA GLY A 154 19.70 1.96 6.73
C GLY A 154 18.86 0.80 6.16
N GLY A 155 19.50 -0.14 5.45
CA GLY A 155 18.84 -1.32 4.89
C GLY A 155 18.39 -2.35 5.94
N ALA A 156 18.84 -2.24 7.17
CA ALA A 156 18.43 -3.12 8.27
C ALA A 156 17.14 -2.66 8.98
N ALA A 157 16.34 -1.83 8.37
CA ALA A 157 15.05 -1.36 8.91
C ALA A 157 14.05 -2.51 9.10
N ASP A 158 13.41 -2.54 10.27
CA ASP A 158 12.34 -3.50 10.54
C ASP A 158 11.14 -3.25 9.64
N TRP A 159 10.34 -4.30 9.39
CA TRP A 159 9.23 -4.23 8.47
C TRP A 159 7.89 -4.60 9.13
N PRO A 160 6.87 -3.74 9.06
CA PRO A 160 5.55 -4.06 9.59
C PRO A 160 4.87 -5.13 8.73
N MET A 161 4.43 -6.20 9.38
CA MET A 161 3.62 -7.25 8.76
C MET A 161 2.15 -7.10 9.13
N MET A 162 1.86 -6.51 10.29
CA MET A 162 0.50 -6.26 10.76
C MET A 162 0.52 -5.09 11.74
N ARG A 163 -0.33 -4.12 11.50
CA ARG A 163 -0.55 -2.96 12.37
C ARG A 163 -1.98 -2.92 12.89
N VAL A 164 -2.18 -2.34 14.07
CA VAL A 164 -3.53 -2.25 14.67
C VAL A 164 -4.50 -1.44 13.82
N GLU A 165 -4.02 -0.47 13.07
CA GLU A 165 -4.82 0.32 12.12
C GLU A 165 -5.53 -0.56 11.08
N GLU A 166 -4.91 -1.67 10.67
CA GLU A 166 -5.56 -2.61 9.77
C GLU A 166 -6.82 -3.21 10.41
N MET A 167 -6.76 -3.48 11.71
CA MET A 167 -7.92 -4.03 12.43
C MET A 167 -9.07 -3.03 12.50
N TYR A 168 -8.79 -1.74 12.72
CA TYR A 168 -9.82 -0.69 12.68
C TYR A 168 -10.48 -0.57 11.31
N LEU A 169 -9.69 -0.59 10.23
CA LEU A 169 -10.22 -0.49 8.87
C LEU A 169 -10.94 -1.76 8.41
N ILE A 170 -10.49 -2.94 8.87
CA ILE A 170 -11.22 -4.21 8.68
C ILE A 170 -12.55 -4.17 9.41
N GLU A 171 -12.59 -3.70 10.66
CA GLU A 171 -13.82 -3.61 11.43
C GLU A 171 -14.83 -2.70 10.74
N ALA A 172 -14.40 -1.50 10.33
CA ALA A 172 -15.27 -0.55 9.64
C ALA A 172 -15.86 -1.16 8.36
N GLU A 173 -15.03 -1.77 7.50
CA GLU A 173 -15.49 -2.43 6.29
C GLU A 173 -16.45 -3.59 6.60
N ALA A 174 -16.07 -4.45 7.53
CA ALA A 174 -16.82 -5.65 7.85
C ALA A 174 -18.19 -5.32 8.48
N VAL A 175 -18.27 -4.31 9.33
CA VAL A 175 -19.54 -3.82 9.88
C VAL A 175 -20.40 -3.20 8.79
N GLY A 176 -19.83 -2.39 7.91
CA GLY A 176 -20.56 -1.80 6.80
C GLY A 176 -21.14 -2.81 5.82
N MET A 177 -20.44 -3.93 5.62
CA MET A 177 -20.88 -5.00 4.73
C MET A 177 -21.82 -6.02 5.38
N SER A 178 -21.74 -6.21 6.71
CA SER A 178 -22.55 -7.21 7.41
C SER A 178 -23.77 -6.66 8.11
N LYS A 179 -23.78 -5.37 8.43
CA LYS A 179 -24.89 -4.70 9.11
C LYS A 179 -25.49 -3.58 8.26
N SER A 180 -24.83 -2.43 8.23
CA SER A 180 -25.24 -1.30 7.40
C SER A 180 -24.06 -0.40 7.06
N GLU A 181 -24.13 0.24 5.89
CA GLU A 181 -23.17 1.25 5.45
C GLU A 181 -23.02 2.37 6.49
N GLU A 182 -24.13 2.80 7.09
CA GLU A 182 -24.14 3.86 8.10
C GLU A 182 -23.28 3.49 9.33
N GLU A 183 -23.42 2.26 9.84
CA GLU A 183 -22.62 1.80 10.98
C GLU A 183 -21.14 1.68 10.63
N GLY A 184 -20.82 1.15 9.44
CA GLY A 184 -19.45 1.05 8.97
C GLY A 184 -18.80 2.42 8.71
N ALA A 185 -19.57 3.35 8.12
CA ALA A 185 -19.12 4.72 7.90
C ALA A 185 -18.85 5.46 9.20
N ALA A 186 -19.69 5.27 10.23
CA ALA A 186 -19.46 5.86 11.54
C ALA A 186 -18.15 5.37 12.18
N LEU A 187 -17.82 4.09 12.05
CA LEU A 187 -16.54 3.55 12.53
C LEU A 187 -15.35 4.10 11.74
N LEU A 188 -15.48 4.22 10.42
CA LEU A 188 -14.46 4.82 9.58
C LEU A 188 -14.23 6.30 9.95
N GLU A 189 -15.30 7.09 10.10
CA GLU A 189 -15.21 8.50 10.50
C GLU A 189 -14.55 8.65 11.87
N ALA A 190 -14.94 7.83 12.84
CA ALA A 190 -14.35 7.86 14.18
C ALA A 190 -12.83 7.59 14.12
N PHE A 191 -12.41 6.55 13.41
CA PHE A 191 -10.98 6.25 13.21
C PHE A 191 -10.24 7.39 12.51
N MET A 192 -10.81 7.91 11.43
CA MET A 192 -10.17 8.95 10.64
C MET A 192 -10.04 10.26 11.42
N GLN A 193 -11.11 10.70 12.10
CA GLN A 193 -11.11 11.95 12.85
C GLN A 193 -10.19 11.90 14.06
N GLU A 194 -10.11 10.76 14.72
CA GLU A 194 -9.26 10.59 15.90
C GLU A 194 -7.78 10.47 15.54
N TYR A 195 -7.46 9.72 14.46
CA TYR A 195 -6.09 9.31 14.22
C TYR A 195 -5.47 9.83 12.92
N ARG A 196 -6.22 10.42 11.97
CA ARG A 196 -5.68 10.77 10.64
C ARG A 196 -5.99 12.18 10.19
N ASP A 197 -7.26 12.51 10.19
CA ASP A 197 -7.77 13.75 9.61
C ASP A 197 -8.94 14.28 10.44
N PRO A 198 -8.75 15.27 11.31
CA PRO A 198 -9.81 15.78 12.18
C PRO A 198 -10.98 16.42 11.41
N ALA A 199 -10.79 16.73 10.12
CA ALA A 199 -11.83 17.27 9.25
C ALA A 199 -12.47 16.22 8.34
N TYR A 200 -12.14 14.94 8.52
CA TYR A 200 -12.70 13.87 7.70
C TYR A 200 -14.22 13.77 7.87
N THR A 201 -14.91 13.63 6.76
CA THR A 201 -16.31 13.24 6.71
C THR A 201 -16.48 12.15 5.68
N TYR A 202 -17.23 11.11 6.03
CA TYR A 202 -17.55 10.06 5.07
C TYR A 202 -18.35 10.65 3.91
N LYS A 203 -17.85 10.42 2.72
CA LYS A 203 -18.57 10.71 1.48
C LYS A 203 -18.50 9.44 0.65
N GLN A 204 -19.65 9.01 0.15
CA GLN A 204 -19.61 7.94 -0.84
C GLN A 204 -18.61 8.30 -1.92
N ALA A 205 -17.62 7.44 -2.10
CA ALA A 205 -16.66 7.63 -3.16
C ALA A 205 -17.43 7.70 -4.48
N SER A 206 -17.25 8.79 -5.22
CA SER A 206 -17.60 8.74 -6.63
C SER A 206 -16.62 7.75 -7.23
N SER A 207 -17.11 6.59 -7.69
CA SER A 207 -16.27 5.56 -8.25
C SER A 207 -15.39 6.14 -9.36
N LYS A 208 -14.12 6.18 -9.10
CA LYS A 208 -13.12 6.57 -10.11
C LYS A 208 -12.45 5.35 -10.70
N PHE A 209 -12.64 4.20 -10.08
CA PHE A 209 -12.17 2.93 -10.61
C PHE A 209 -13.14 2.33 -11.63
N ASN A 210 -14.31 2.96 -11.79
CA ASN A 210 -15.34 2.54 -12.75
C ASN A 210 -15.62 1.03 -12.71
N SER A 211 -15.52 0.44 -11.52
CA SER A 211 -15.64 -0.98 -11.32
C SER A 211 -17.05 -1.33 -10.85
N SER A 212 -17.72 -2.19 -11.60
CA SER A 212 -18.99 -2.78 -11.18
C SER A 212 -18.87 -3.80 -10.03
N PHE A 213 -17.63 -4.11 -9.62
CA PHE A 213 -17.34 -5.10 -8.57
C PHE A 213 -17.20 -4.49 -7.20
N VAL A 214 -17.06 -3.17 -7.09
CA VAL A 214 -16.82 -2.47 -5.84
C VAL A 214 -18.04 -1.67 -5.44
N ASN A 215 -18.49 -1.89 -4.23
CA ASN A 215 -19.48 -1.07 -3.56
C ASN A 215 -18.83 0.27 -3.15
N ASN A 216 -19.56 1.38 -3.24
CA ASN A 216 -19.03 2.72 -2.97
C ASN A 216 -18.42 2.86 -1.56
N PHE A 217 -19.01 2.21 -0.55
CA PHE A 217 -18.48 2.20 0.79
C PHE A 217 -17.15 1.40 0.86
N GLN A 218 -17.11 0.21 0.26
CA GLN A 218 -15.87 -0.56 0.17
C GLN A 218 -14.77 0.19 -0.57
N GLU A 219 -15.14 0.94 -1.60
CA GLU A 219 -14.20 1.75 -2.37
C GLU A 219 -13.58 2.85 -1.52
N GLU A 220 -14.37 3.53 -0.67
CA GLU A 220 -13.83 4.52 0.26
C GLU A 220 -12.91 3.87 1.31
N VAL A 221 -13.31 2.75 1.92
CA VAL A 221 -12.44 2.02 2.85
C VAL A 221 -11.16 1.56 2.16
N LEU A 222 -11.27 1.06 0.93
CA LEU A 222 -10.10 0.64 0.14
C LEU A 222 -9.16 1.82 -0.15
N PHE A 223 -9.70 3.00 -0.45
CA PHE A 223 -8.92 4.20 -0.62
C PHE A 223 -8.15 4.53 0.65
N GLN A 224 -8.83 4.55 1.81
CA GLN A 224 -8.19 4.82 3.09
C GLN A 224 -7.10 3.79 3.44
N LYS A 225 -7.34 2.51 3.17
CA LYS A 225 -6.34 1.45 3.32
C LYS A 225 -5.14 1.65 2.39
N ARG A 226 -5.34 2.02 1.14
CA ARG A 226 -4.25 2.28 0.18
C ARG A 226 -3.35 3.44 0.61
N VAL A 227 -3.93 4.49 1.18
CA VAL A 227 -3.16 5.60 1.75
C VAL A 227 -2.43 5.15 3.02
N GLU A 228 -3.16 4.49 3.92
CA GLU A 228 -2.64 4.04 5.22
C GLU A 228 -1.46 3.07 5.07
N PHE A 229 -1.62 2.09 4.21
CA PHE A 229 -0.64 1.01 4.00
C PHE A 229 0.19 1.19 2.72
N TRP A 230 0.33 2.44 2.25
CA TRP A 230 1.16 2.70 1.09
C TRP A 230 2.57 2.13 1.30
N GLY A 231 3.02 1.32 0.36
CA GLY A 231 4.32 0.65 0.41
C GLY A 231 4.39 -0.62 1.27
N GLU A 232 3.38 -0.93 2.10
CA GLU A 232 3.42 -2.06 3.05
C GLU A 232 2.91 -3.40 2.45
N GLY A 233 2.41 -3.41 1.23
CA GLY A 233 1.98 -4.63 0.53
C GLY A 233 0.54 -5.10 0.84
N VAL A 234 -0.13 -4.54 1.83
CA VAL A 234 -1.48 -4.97 2.28
C VAL A 234 -2.52 -4.82 1.16
N GLY A 235 -2.42 -3.81 0.33
CA GLY A 235 -3.37 -3.51 -0.75
C GLY A 235 -3.55 -4.62 -1.79
N PHE A 236 -2.57 -5.51 -1.95
CA PHE A 236 -2.67 -6.63 -2.89
C PHE A 236 -3.77 -7.63 -2.50
N PHE A 237 -3.92 -7.92 -1.22
CA PHE A 237 -4.95 -8.84 -0.72
C PHE A 237 -6.36 -8.28 -0.93
N ASP A 238 -6.53 -6.99 -0.69
CA ASP A 238 -7.80 -6.31 -0.94
C ASP A 238 -8.10 -6.24 -2.44
N ALA A 239 -7.10 -5.96 -3.27
CA ALA A 239 -7.25 -5.95 -4.72
C ALA A 239 -7.72 -7.32 -5.27
N LYS A 240 -7.15 -8.42 -4.75
CA LYS A 240 -7.58 -9.78 -5.13
C LYS A 240 -9.00 -10.12 -4.66
N ARG A 241 -9.39 -9.63 -3.49
CA ARG A 241 -10.68 -9.89 -2.89
C ARG A 241 -11.81 -9.07 -3.53
N ILE A 242 -11.64 -7.77 -3.58
CA ILE A 242 -12.67 -6.81 -4.03
C ILE A 242 -12.70 -6.72 -5.56
N LYS A 243 -11.55 -6.96 -6.20
CA LYS A 243 -11.37 -6.89 -7.67
C LYS A 243 -11.73 -5.52 -8.26
N PRO A 244 -11.23 -4.40 -7.70
CA PRO A 244 -11.56 -3.06 -8.15
C PRO A 244 -10.94 -2.70 -9.50
N GLY A 245 -10.11 -3.57 -10.04
CA GLY A 245 -9.25 -3.25 -11.17
C GLY A 245 -7.96 -2.55 -10.78
N VAL A 246 -7.16 -2.23 -11.77
CA VAL A 246 -5.92 -1.45 -11.64
C VAL A 246 -5.94 -0.36 -12.69
N HIS A 247 -6.00 0.87 -12.25
CA HIS A 247 -6.02 2.04 -13.11
C HIS A 247 -4.82 2.91 -12.75
N THR A 248 -3.82 2.88 -13.61
CA THR A 248 -2.56 3.58 -13.37
C THR A 248 -2.44 4.87 -14.18
N TRP A 249 -3.24 5.02 -15.22
CA TRP A 249 -3.05 6.15 -16.12
C TRP A 249 -4.35 6.88 -16.49
N TYR A 250 -4.27 8.19 -16.47
CA TYR A 250 -5.21 9.14 -17.04
C TYR A 250 -4.40 10.37 -17.49
N GLU A 251 -5.00 11.25 -18.29
CA GLU A 251 -4.35 12.49 -18.72
C GLU A 251 -4.04 13.38 -17.48
N GLY A 252 -2.77 13.69 -17.28
CA GLY A 252 -2.29 14.44 -16.11
C GLY A 252 -1.89 13.57 -14.92
N SER A 253 -1.92 12.23 -15.03
CA SER A 253 -1.36 11.35 -13.99
C SER A 253 0.17 11.51 -13.92
N ASN A 254 0.74 11.19 -12.76
CA ASN A 254 2.19 11.20 -12.55
C ASN A 254 2.90 9.90 -12.99
N VAL A 255 2.22 9.03 -13.74
CA VAL A 255 2.82 7.83 -14.31
C VAL A 255 3.55 8.19 -15.60
N ILE A 256 4.89 8.15 -15.57
CA ILE A 256 5.73 8.63 -16.67
C ILE A 256 5.97 7.52 -17.70
N HIS A 257 6.32 6.31 -17.26
CA HIS A 257 6.70 5.23 -18.14
C HIS A 257 5.50 4.60 -18.85
N SER A 258 5.60 4.47 -20.18
CA SER A 258 4.54 3.91 -21.02
C SER A 258 4.12 2.50 -20.61
N THR A 259 5.07 1.67 -20.17
CA THR A 259 4.81 0.31 -19.70
C THR A 259 3.98 0.22 -18.42
N LEU A 260 3.89 1.33 -17.66
CA LEU A 260 3.09 1.42 -16.46
C LEU A 260 1.73 2.11 -16.70
N LYS A 261 1.48 2.59 -17.92
CA LYS A 261 0.23 3.26 -18.30
C LYS A 261 -0.77 2.23 -18.80
N TYR A 262 -1.54 1.68 -17.89
CA TYR A 262 -2.59 0.72 -18.23
C TYR A 262 -3.79 0.87 -17.30
N ASN A 263 -4.94 0.47 -17.81
CA ASN A 263 -6.19 0.40 -17.07
C ASN A 263 -6.80 -0.97 -17.30
N TYR A 264 -7.24 -1.59 -16.23
CA TYR A 264 -7.81 -2.93 -16.27
C TYR A 264 -8.88 -3.06 -15.19
N ASP A 265 -10.08 -3.48 -15.58
CA ASP A 265 -11.19 -3.72 -14.67
C ASP A 265 -11.18 -5.15 -14.14
N GLY A 266 -11.50 -5.32 -12.85
CA GLY A 266 -11.58 -6.62 -12.21
C GLY A 266 -10.23 -7.20 -11.80
N ALA A 267 -10.15 -8.53 -11.70
CA ALA A 267 -8.95 -9.23 -11.28
C ALA A 267 -8.01 -9.45 -12.47
N SER A 268 -6.82 -8.90 -12.40
CA SER A 268 -5.80 -9.18 -13.40
C SER A 268 -5.36 -10.65 -13.33
N PRO A 269 -5.27 -11.36 -14.47
CA PRO A 269 -4.75 -12.72 -14.51
C PRO A 269 -3.28 -12.79 -14.03
N TYR A 270 -2.53 -11.70 -14.16
CA TYR A 270 -1.13 -11.60 -13.69
C TYR A 270 -1.00 -11.52 -12.15
N TRP A 271 -2.10 -11.44 -11.41
CA TRP A 271 -2.07 -11.47 -9.94
C TRP A 271 -1.90 -12.89 -9.38
N ASN A 272 -1.91 -13.90 -10.23
CA ASN A 272 -1.59 -15.27 -9.84
C ASN A 272 -0.11 -15.52 -10.14
N PHE A 273 0.60 -16.04 -9.15
CA PHE A 273 1.95 -16.50 -9.39
C PHE A 273 1.92 -17.68 -10.36
N LEU A 274 2.74 -17.59 -11.40
CA LEU A 274 2.93 -18.70 -12.31
C LEU A 274 3.75 -19.79 -11.61
N ILE A 275 3.43 -21.05 -11.91
CA ILE A 275 4.25 -22.16 -11.47
C ILE A 275 5.58 -22.06 -12.19
N PRO A 276 6.73 -22.13 -11.49
CA PRO A 276 8.03 -22.09 -12.15
C PRO A 276 8.15 -23.18 -13.21
N GLU A 277 8.75 -22.86 -14.35
CA GLU A 277 8.95 -23.80 -15.46
C GLU A 277 9.68 -25.06 -15.01
N SER A 278 10.68 -24.91 -14.14
CA SER A 278 11.42 -26.04 -13.55
C SER A 278 10.52 -27.00 -12.76
N GLU A 279 9.49 -26.49 -12.09
CA GLU A 279 8.51 -27.32 -11.40
C GLU A 279 7.61 -28.06 -12.39
N ILE A 280 7.18 -27.35 -13.46
CA ILE A 280 6.37 -27.94 -14.53
C ILE A 280 7.14 -29.06 -15.27
N GLU A 281 8.44 -28.90 -15.43
CA GLU A 281 9.29 -29.88 -16.14
C GLU A 281 9.63 -31.12 -15.31
N ASN A 282 9.80 -30.96 -13.99
CA ASN A 282 10.36 -31.99 -13.13
C ASN A 282 9.36 -32.61 -12.16
N ASN A 283 8.10 -32.13 -12.10
CA ASN A 283 7.08 -32.67 -11.22
C ASN A 283 6.03 -33.45 -12.03
N ASP A 284 6.08 -34.78 -11.91
CA ASP A 284 5.19 -35.70 -12.64
C ASP A 284 3.71 -35.59 -12.20
N TYR A 285 3.45 -34.96 -11.03
CA TYR A 285 2.08 -34.75 -10.55
C TYR A 285 1.39 -33.53 -11.19
N ILE A 286 2.12 -32.73 -11.97
CA ILE A 286 1.57 -31.61 -12.70
C ILE A 286 1.13 -32.08 -14.08
N LEU A 287 -0.19 -32.17 -14.31
CA LEU A 287 -0.72 -32.53 -15.62
C LEU A 287 -0.69 -31.35 -16.57
N LYS A 288 -0.22 -31.61 -17.79
CA LYS A 288 -0.07 -30.63 -18.88
C LYS A 288 -0.99 -30.97 -20.03
N GLU A 289 -1.82 -30.03 -20.45
CA GLU A 289 -2.51 -30.07 -21.73
C GLU A 289 -2.10 -28.85 -22.56
N ASP A 290 -1.56 -29.06 -23.76
CA ASP A 290 -1.16 -28.00 -24.68
C ASP A 290 -0.22 -26.94 -24.07
N GLY A 291 0.66 -27.34 -23.16
CA GLY A 291 1.57 -26.43 -22.46
C GLY A 291 0.93 -25.63 -21.31
N ILE A 292 -0.33 -25.88 -21.02
CA ILE A 292 -1.07 -25.25 -19.92
C ILE A 292 -1.15 -26.24 -18.76
N VAL A 293 -0.88 -25.75 -17.54
CA VAL A 293 -1.10 -26.56 -16.33
C VAL A 293 -2.60 -26.59 -16.05
N THR A 294 -3.24 -27.74 -16.23
CA THR A 294 -4.69 -27.88 -16.08
C THR A 294 -5.09 -28.49 -14.75
N GLU A 295 -4.20 -29.25 -14.12
CA GLU A 295 -4.50 -29.94 -12.87
C GLU A 295 -3.25 -30.11 -12.01
N ILE A 296 -3.36 -29.85 -10.73
CA ILE A 296 -2.35 -30.11 -9.71
C ILE A 296 -3.03 -30.87 -8.60
N ASP A 297 -2.55 -32.08 -8.29
CA ASP A 297 -3.04 -32.91 -7.17
C ASP A 297 -4.57 -33.15 -7.22
N GLY A 298 -5.13 -33.35 -8.43
CA GLY A 298 -6.57 -33.54 -8.62
C GLY A 298 -7.40 -32.26 -8.54
N VAL A 299 -6.76 -31.10 -8.34
CA VAL A 299 -7.44 -29.80 -8.35
C VAL A 299 -7.27 -29.14 -9.72
N LYS A 300 -8.37 -28.99 -10.45
CA LYS A 300 -8.36 -28.27 -11.71
C LYS A 300 -8.02 -26.79 -11.47
N THR A 301 -6.89 -26.36 -12.02
CA THR A 301 -6.51 -24.96 -12.04
C THR A 301 -6.65 -24.45 -13.48
N THR A 302 -7.56 -23.53 -13.69
CA THR A 302 -7.58 -22.76 -14.95
C THR A 302 -6.49 -21.67 -14.87
N LEU A 303 -5.25 -22.07 -15.09
CA LEU A 303 -4.19 -21.14 -15.40
C LEU A 303 -4.31 -20.83 -16.90
N ASN A 304 -5.26 -20.02 -17.28
CA ASN A 304 -5.22 -19.39 -18.58
C ASN A 304 -3.97 -18.52 -18.60
N ASN A 305 -3.00 -18.91 -19.39
CA ASN A 305 -1.90 -18.02 -19.74
C ASN A 305 -2.57 -16.85 -20.50
N PRO A 306 -2.65 -15.65 -19.93
CA PRO A 306 -3.29 -14.54 -20.63
C PRO A 306 -2.47 -14.30 -21.89
N ASP A 307 -3.14 -14.27 -23.03
CA ASP A 307 -2.51 -13.89 -24.28
C ASP A 307 -1.84 -12.52 -24.10
N PRO A 308 -0.50 -12.43 -24.14
CA PRO A 308 0.19 -11.17 -23.99
C PRO A 308 -0.12 -10.18 -25.13
N THR A 309 -0.82 -10.64 -26.17
CA THR A 309 -1.29 -9.82 -27.28
C THR A 309 -2.74 -9.34 -27.11
N SER A 310 -3.48 -9.80 -26.08
CA SER A 310 -4.77 -9.22 -25.81
C SER A 310 -4.55 -7.76 -25.42
N SER A 311 -4.86 -6.87 -26.35
CA SER A 311 -4.75 -5.43 -26.20
C SER A 311 -5.58 -5.02 -24.99
N VAL A 312 -4.92 -4.61 -23.92
CA VAL A 312 -5.54 -3.72 -22.94
C VAL A 312 -5.88 -2.47 -23.74
N GLU A 313 -7.12 -2.32 -24.15
CA GLU A 313 -7.57 -1.08 -24.75
C GLU A 313 -7.33 0.01 -23.73
N ASN A 314 -6.36 0.87 -24.01
CA ASN A 314 -6.10 2.08 -23.27
C ASN A 314 -7.26 3.05 -23.53
N ASP A 315 -8.36 2.85 -22.84
CA ASP A 315 -9.43 3.83 -22.86
C ASP A 315 -9.05 5.01 -21.95
N ALA A 316 -8.27 5.92 -22.54
CA ALA A 316 -7.84 7.16 -21.90
C ALA A 316 -9.00 8.17 -21.69
N THR A 317 -10.23 7.83 -22.07
CA THR A 317 -11.36 8.79 -22.11
C THR A 317 -12.26 8.74 -20.88
N GLN A 318 -12.02 7.84 -19.91
CA GLN A 318 -12.92 7.63 -18.77
C GLN A 318 -12.56 8.37 -17.47
N TYR A 319 -11.63 9.34 -17.49
CA TYR A 319 -11.25 10.10 -16.27
C TYR A 319 -11.32 11.61 -16.49
#